data_a86e8f19a75844efd973714cc50a1304
#
_entry.id   a86e8f19a75844efd973714cc50a1304
#
_cell.length_a   1.000
_cell.length_b   1.000
_cell.length_c   1.000
_cell.angle_alpha   90.00
_cell.angle_beta   90.00
_cell.angle_gamma   90.00
#
_symmetry.space_group_name_H-M   'P 1'
#
loop_
_entity.id
_entity.type
_entity.pdbx_description
1 polymer ?
#
loop_
_entity_poly.entity_id
_entity_poly.type
_entity_poly.pdbx_seq_one_letter_code
_entity_poly.pdbx_strand_id
1 'polypeptide(L)'
;GALSEKVADDLFSRVLREPTSADWVVQPEETLTYLLSPHPLPMEHWFQVVMQRKELERAIEISDRIRRHRFYSSLPMGGRLLSLRWTLEAPEDAITPKALLQRRDLLANYPKYGPVRERARMVSQQLQQMPIGGGDEEQVKQGKELYGQLTVLARAQEIMMREMSLQGDAAQFCFPRIRDVKELQRVIPDGEMILVFFATSRGMLVFALGNKKYEYWQLASLGKITGEMKTLLRQLGHFDKNVDVKVANLATESWKESASRITEMLFSGAPPTILDNVTRLVIVPDGPLWYLPFEA
;
A
#
# COMPACT_ATOMS: atom_id res chain seq x y z
N GLY A 1 25.62 -7.91 23.10
CA GLY A 1 26.22 -6.89 22.27
C GLY A 1 26.15 -7.22 20.79
N ALA A 2 27.01 -6.59 19.99
CA ALA A 2 26.97 -6.62 18.52
C ALA A 2 26.98 -8.02 17.88
N LEU A 3 27.64 -9.01 18.50
CA LEU A 3 27.64 -10.39 17.99
C LEU A 3 26.25 -11.04 18.10
N SER A 4 25.55 -10.80 19.23
CA SER A 4 24.19 -11.34 19.43
C SER A 4 23.17 -10.68 18.49
N GLU A 5 23.33 -9.40 18.18
CA GLU A 5 22.47 -8.69 17.23
C GLU A 5 22.67 -9.19 15.80
N LYS A 6 23.92 -9.50 15.40
CA LYS A 6 24.19 -10.11 14.09
C LYS A 6 23.56 -11.50 13.96
N VAL A 7 23.67 -12.31 14.99
CA VAL A 7 23.06 -13.66 15.01
C VAL A 7 21.55 -13.54 14.97
N ALA A 8 20.96 -12.62 15.73
CA ALA A 8 19.52 -12.39 15.72
C ALA A 8 19.02 -11.94 14.34
N ASP A 9 19.72 -11.00 13.70
CA ASP A 9 19.39 -10.54 12.35
C ASP A 9 19.45 -11.69 11.32
N ASP A 10 20.49 -12.51 11.37
CA ASP A 10 20.64 -13.68 10.48
C ASP A 10 19.51 -14.70 10.69
N LEU A 11 19.12 -14.94 11.93
CA LEU A 11 18.00 -15.81 12.26
C LEU A 11 16.68 -15.26 11.73
N PHE A 12 16.37 -13.98 12.01
CA PHE A 12 15.16 -13.34 11.50
C PHE A 12 15.11 -13.34 9.98
N SER A 13 16.22 -13.06 9.30
CA SER A 13 16.27 -13.04 7.84
C SER A 13 15.97 -14.39 7.20
N ARG A 14 16.28 -15.49 7.89
CA ARG A 14 15.96 -16.85 7.45
C ARG A 14 14.53 -17.23 7.77
N VAL A 15 14.09 -17.00 9.01
CA VAL A 15 12.76 -17.43 9.49
C VAL A 15 11.65 -16.59 8.87
N LEU A 16 11.88 -15.29 8.73
CA LEU A 16 10.93 -14.34 8.16
C LEU A 16 11.21 -14.02 6.69
N ARG A 17 11.92 -14.86 5.96
CA ARG A 17 12.18 -14.61 4.55
C ARG A 17 10.87 -14.56 3.76
N GLU A 18 10.80 -13.66 2.81
CA GLU A 18 9.63 -13.58 1.94
C GLU A 18 9.58 -14.79 1.00
N PRO A 19 8.43 -15.45 0.88
CA PRO A 19 8.28 -16.56 -0.06
C PRO A 19 8.49 -16.12 -1.50
N THR A 20 8.99 -17.02 -2.31
CA THR A 20 9.23 -16.84 -3.74
C THR A 20 8.23 -17.62 -4.58
N SER A 21 8.22 -17.38 -5.89
CA SER A 21 7.44 -18.18 -6.84
C SER A 21 7.85 -19.66 -6.84
N ALA A 22 9.12 -19.96 -6.55
CA ALA A 22 9.58 -21.34 -6.44
C ALA A 22 8.99 -22.04 -5.20
N ASP A 23 8.94 -21.36 -4.04
CA ASP A 23 8.27 -21.88 -2.85
C ASP A 23 6.80 -22.16 -3.12
N TRP A 24 6.13 -21.23 -3.81
CA TRP A 24 4.72 -21.35 -4.17
C TRP A 24 4.43 -22.56 -5.06
N VAL A 25 5.26 -22.81 -6.07
CA VAL A 25 5.09 -23.95 -6.96
C VAL A 25 5.34 -25.29 -6.27
N VAL A 26 6.32 -25.33 -5.35
CA VAL A 26 6.72 -26.58 -4.67
C VAL A 26 5.83 -26.87 -3.47
N GLN A 27 5.48 -25.86 -2.67
CA GLN A 27 4.75 -25.99 -1.41
C GLN A 27 3.69 -24.88 -1.26
N PRO A 28 2.63 -24.88 -2.09
CA PRO A 28 1.65 -23.79 -2.11
C PRO A 28 0.90 -23.62 -0.78
N GLU A 29 0.57 -24.71 -0.07
CA GLU A 29 -0.15 -24.65 1.20
C GLU A 29 0.68 -24.05 2.33
N GLU A 30 1.94 -24.43 2.44
CA GLU A 30 2.87 -23.88 3.44
C GLU A 30 3.14 -22.40 3.14
N THR A 31 3.37 -22.08 1.88
CA THR A 31 3.56 -20.71 1.41
C THR A 31 2.34 -19.83 1.71
N LEU A 32 1.13 -20.35 1.46
CA LEU A 32 -0.11 -19.64 1.76
C LEU A 32 -0.30 -19.43 3.26
N THR A 33 0.00 -20.45 4.06
CA THR A 33 -0.06 -20.37 5.53
C THR A 33 0.85 -19.26 6.04
N TYR A 34 2.10 -19.18 5.55
CA TYR A 34 3.01 -18.10 5.90
C TYR A 34 2.45 -16.72 5.49
N LEU A 35 1.92 -16.59 4.29
CA LEU A 35 1.41 -15.32 3.75
C LEU A 35 0.18 -14.80 4.50
N LEU A 36 -0.67 -15.69 4.99
CA LEU A 36 -1.89 -15.35 5.73
C LEU A 36 -1.66 -15.19 7.24
N SER A 37 -0.55 -15.72 7.76
CA SER A 37 -0.25 -15.63 9.19
C SER A 37 0.37 -14.27 9.51
N PRO A 38 -0.22 -13.46 10.38
CA PRO A 38 0.39 -12.20 10.79
C PRO A 38 1.61 -12.49 11.69
N HIS A 39 2.73 -11.81 11.41
CA HIS A 39 3.96 -11.91 12.19
C HIS A 39 4.42 -10.55 12.76
N PRO A 40 3.53 -9.75 13.40
CA PRO A 40 3.86 -8.36 13.74
C PRO A 40 5.04 -8.26 14.72
N LEU A 41 5.01 -9.01 15.81
CA LEU A 41 6.04 -8.93 16.85
C LEU A 41 7.42 -9.41 16.39
N PRO A 42 7.58 -10.60 15.78
CA PRO A 42 8.89 -11.01 15.27
C PRO A 42 9.46 -10.03 14.23
N MET A 43 8.63 -9.52 13.33
CA MET A 43 9.04 -8.55 12.31
C MET A 43 9.45 -7.21 12.94
N GLU A 44 8.72 -6.69 13.91
CA GLU A 44 9.11 -5.46 14.64
C GLU A 44 10.40 -5.65 15.43
N HIS A 45 10.61 -6.82 16.05
CA HIS A 45 11.87 -7.12 16.72
C HIS A 45 13.04 -7.15 15.73
N TRP A 46 12.85 -7.76 14.56
CA TRP A 46 13.86 -7.74 13.51
C TRP A 46 14.21 -6.29 13.10
N PHE A 47 13.19 -5.48 12.84
CA PHE A 47 13.38 -4.06 12.54
C PHE A 47 14.19 -3.33 13.62
N GLN A 48 13.87 -3.56 14.91
CA GLN A 48 14.59 -2.96 16.03
C GLN A 48 16.06 -3.38 16.08
N VAL A 49 16.37 -4.65 15.84
CA VAL A 49 17.74 -5.16 15.78
C VAL A 49 18.54 -4.43 14.70
N VAL A 50 17.96 -4.25 13.52
CA VAL A 50 18.63 -3.58 12.40
C VAL A 50 18.79 -2.08 12.66
N MET A 51 17.82 -1.42 13.30
CA MET A 51 17.94 -0.02 13.73
C MET A 51 19.05 0.18 14.77
N GLN A 52 19.19 -0.73 15.74
CA GLN A 52 20.27 -0.69 16.74
C GLN A 52 21.65 -0.81 16.09
N ARG A 53 21.75 -1.57 15.00
CA ARG A 53 22.98 -1.72 14.21
C ARG A 53 23.25 -0.53 13.29
N LYS A 54 22.33 0.44 13.21
CA LYS A 54 22.40 1.61 12.33
C LYS A 54 22.47 1.25 10.83
N GLU A 55 21.89 0.10 10.45
CA GLU A 55 21.78 -0.35 9.06
C GLU A 55 20.49 0.22 8.46
N LEU A 56 20.48 1.50 8.21
CA LEU A 56 19.29 2.26 7.91
C LEU A 56 18.64 1.85 6.55
N GLU A 57 19.43 1.58 5.50
CA GLU A 57 18.90 1.08 4.20
C GLU A 57 18.09 -0.21 4.42
N ARG A 58 18.66 -1.14 5.17
CA ARG A 58 18.00 -2.39 5.51
C ARG A 58 16.77 -2.18 6.41
N ALA A 59 16.80 -1.18 7.30
CA ALA A 59 15.66 -0.83 8.12
C ALA A 59 14.46 -0.36 7.26
N ILE A 60 14.69 0.43 6.22
CA ILE A 60 13.63 0.80 5.26
C ILE A 60 13.08 -0.45 4.56
N GLU A 61 13.93 -1.33 4.07
CA GLU A 61 13.50 -2.56 3.38
C GLU A 61 12.64 -3.45 4.28
N ILE A 62 13.04 -3.60 5.54
CA ILE A 62 12.27 -4.36 6.53
C ILE A 62 10.95 -3.65 6.86
N SER A 63 10.96 -2.31 7.02
CA SER A 63 9.74 -1.55 7.27
C SER A 63 8.72 -1.68 6.14
N ASP A 64 9.17 -1.61 4.88
CA ASP A 64 8.33 -1.84 3.71
C ASP A 64 7.76 -3.26 3.70
N ARG A 65 8.60 -4.25 4.00
CA ARG A 65 8.18 -5.64 4.10
C ARG A 65 7.11 -5.85 5.18
N ILE A 66 7.28 -5.26 6.37
CA ILE A 66 6.30 -5.34 7.45
C ILE A 66 4.97 -4.72 7.01
N ARG A 67 5.00 -3.54 6.38
CA ARG A 67 3.79 -2.86 5.90
C ARG A 67 3.08 -3.68 4.84
N ARG A 68 3.80 -4.20 3.86
CA ARG A 68 3.24 -5.09 2.83
C ARG A 68 2.64 -6.35 3.45
N HIS A 69 3.33 -6.98 4.39
CA HIS A 69 2.83 -8.18 5.05
C HIS A 69 1.55 -7.90 5.86
N ARG A 70 1.49 -6.80 6.63
CA ARG A 70 0.28 -6.38 7.35
C ARG A 70 -0.91 -6.19 6.40
N PHE A 71 -0.69 -5.54 5.28
CA PHE A 71 -1.74 -5.29 4.30
C PHE A 71 -2.14 -6.58 3.57
N TYR A 72 -1.17 -7.30 3.03
CA TYR A 72 -1.43 -8.46 2.19
C TYR A 72 -1.98 -9.66 2.96
N SER A 73 -1.58 -9.88 4.22
CA SER A 73 -2.11 -10.97 5.03
C SER A 73 -3.61 -10.87 5.28
N SER A 74 -4.20 -9.68 5.16
CA SER A 74 -5.65 -9.46 5.27
C SER A 74 -6.41 -9.72 3.95
N LEU A 75 -5.70 -9.93 2.84
CA LEU A 75 -6.30 -10.09 1.52
C LEU A 75 -6.34 -11.56 1.09
N PRO A 76 -7.28 -11.93 0.19
CA PRO A 76 -7.29 -13.27 -0.39
C PRO A 76 -5.93 -13.67 -0.97
N MET A 77 -5.52 -14.91 -0.74
CA MET A 77 -4.23 -15.44 -1.20
C MET A 77 -3.01 -14.60 -0.74
N GLY A 78 -3.09 -13.96 0.44
CA GLY A 78 -2.02 -13.10 0.92
C GLY A 78 -1.69 -11.95 -0.04
N GLY A 79 -2.70 -11.41 -0.72
CA GLY A 79 -2.54 -10.29 -1.67
C GLY A 79 -1.83 -10.65 -2.98
N ARG A 80 -1.49 -11.92 -3.20
CA ARG A 80 -0.67 -12.34 -4.36
C ARG A 80 -1.38 -12.19 -5.70
N LEU A 81 -2.71 -12.24 -5.69
CA LEU A 81 -3.49 -12.02 -6.91
C LEU A 81 -3.48 -10.57 -7.42
N LEU A 82 -3.11 -9.59 -6.59
CA LEU A 82 -3.08 -8.18 -6.99
C LEU A 82 -2.09 -7.93 -8.14
N SER A 83 -0.88 -8.47 -8.02
CA SER A 83 0.16 -8.30 -9.05
C SER A 83 -0.19 -9.07 -10.33
N LEU A 84 -0.79 -10.25 -10.20
CA LEU A 84 -1.29 -11.00 -11.35
C LEU A 84 -2.43 -10.24 -12.03
N ARG A 85 -3.39 -9.71 -11.27
CA ARG A 85 -4.46 -8.86 -11.81
C ARG A 85 -3.90 -7.65 -12.53
N TRP A 86 -2.95 -6.94 -11.94
CA TRP A 86 -2.28 -5.81 -12.59
C TRP A 86 -1.68 -6.22 -13.94
N THR A 87 -0.96 -7.34 -13.98
CA THR A 87 -0.40 -7.86 -15.23
C THR A 87 -1.48 -8.14 -16.27
N LEU A 88 -2.63 -8.68 -15.88
CA LEU A 88 -3.73 -9.03 -16.78
C LEU A 88 -4.57 -7.83 -17.23
N GLU A 89 -4.70 -6.79 -16.44
CA GLU A 89 -5.71 -5.73 -16.60
C GLU A 89 -5.15 -4.32 -16.79
N ALA A 90 -3.89 -4.07 -16.42
CA ALA A 90 -3.29 -2.74 -16.55
C ALA A 90 -3.30 -2.23 -18.02
N PRO A 91 -3.35 -0.91 -18.24
CA PRO A 91 -3.17 -0.32 -19.56
C PRO A 91 -1.84 -0.79 -20.19
N GLU A 92 -1.81 -0.91 -21.53
CA GLU A 92 -0.63 -1.46 -22.23
C GLU A 92 0.61 -0.56 -22.08
N ASP A 93 0.41 0.74 -21.98
CA ASP A 93 1.44 1.75 -21.75
C ASP A 93 1.99 1.75 -20.32
N ALA A 94 1.26 1.17 -19.37
CA ALA A 94 1.66 1.07 -17.97
C ALA A 94 2.49 -0.18 -17.64
N ILE A 95 2.68 -1.10 -18.59
CA ILE A 95 3.43 -2.34 -18.39
C ILE A 95 4.59 -2.49 -19.38
N THR A 96 5.61 -3.25 -19.00
CA THR A 96 6.76 -3.47 -19.86
C THR A 96 6.40 -4.34 -21.07
N PRO A 97 7.12 -4.20 -22.22
CA PRO A 97 6.89 -5.07 -23.38
C PRO A 97 6.99 -6.56 -23.06
N LYS A 98 7.89 -6.93 -22.15
CA LYS A 98 7.99 -8.33 -21.69
C LYS A 98 6.73 -8.78 -20.96
N ALA A 99 6.19 -7.96 -20.05
CA ALA A 99 4.96 -8.28 -19.32
C ALA A 99 3.74 -8.33 -20.27
N LEU A 100 3.74 -7.51 -21.33
CA LEU A 100 2.69 -7.56 -22.36
C LEU A 100 2.70 -8.89 -23.14
N LEU A 101 3.87 -9.39 -23.52
CA LEU A 101 3.97 -10.71 -24.15
C LEU A 101 3.45 -11.82 -23.22
N GLN A 102 3.92 -11.81 -21.98
CA GLN A 102 3.47 -12.77 -20.96
C GLN A 102 1.97 -12.71 -20.70
N ARG A 103 1.38 -11.49 -20.70
CA ARG A 103 -0.10 -11.32 -20.64
C ARG A 103 -0.80 -12.06 -21.79
N ARG A 104 -0.27 -11.90 -23.02
CA ARG A 104 -0.86 -12.55 -24.20
C ARG A 104 -0.82 -14.06 -24.08
N ASP A 105 0.30 -14.62 -23.62
CA ASP A 105 0.45 -16.05 -23.39
C ASP A 105 -0.54 -16.56 -22.31
N LEU A 106 -0.64 -15.84 -21.20
CA LEU A 106 -1.61 -16.18 -20.15
C LEU A 106 -3.05 -16.15 -20.67
N LEU A 107 -3.44 -15.11 -21.43
CA LEU A 107 -4.79 -15.00 -21.97
C LEU A 107 -5.09 -16.05 -23.05
N ALA A 108 -4.09 -16.49 -23.80
CA ALA A 108 -4.22 -17.60 -24.74
C ALA A 108 -4.47 -18.94 -24.02
N ASN A 109 -3.78 -19.17 -22.88
CA ASN A 109 -3.97 -20.37 -22.07
C ASN A 109 -5.27 -20.35 -21.25
N TYR A 110 -5.81 -19.15 -20.95
CA TYR A 110 -7.04 -18.95 -20.19
C TYR A 110 -8.06 -18.10 -20.95
N PRO A 111 -8.58 -18.60 -22.09
CA PRO A 111 -9.42 -17.79 -23.01
C PRO A 111 -10.73 -17.30 -22.40
N LYS A 112 -11.22 -17.94 -21.34
CA LYS A 112 -12.42 -17.52 -20.61
C LYS A 112 -12.23 -16.24 -19.78
N TYR A 113 -11.00 -15.88 -19.44
CA TYR A 113 -10.72 -14.70 -18.62
C TYR A 113 -11.04 -13.38 -19.35
N GLY A 114 -10.65 -13.29 -20.62
CA GLY A 114 -10.83 -12.08 -21.43
C GLY A 114 -12.30 -11.59 -21.48
N PRO A 115 -13.26 -12.43 -21.87
CA PRO A 115 -14.69 -12.06 -21.89
C PRO A 115 -15.23 -11.62 -20.52
N VAL A 116 -14.85 -12.30 -19.43
CA VAL A 116 -15.30 -11.95 -18.07
C VAL A 116 -14.72 -10.60 -17.65
N ARG A 117 -13.44 -10.35 -17.94
CA ARG A 117 -12.78 -9.05 -17.69
C ARG A 117 -13.49 -7.92 -18.45
N GLU A 118 -13.76 -8.11 -19.73
CA GLU A 118 -14.38 -7.08 -20.54
C GLU A 118 -15.80 -6.76 -20.04
N ARG A 119 -16.57 -7.79 -19.66
CA ARG A 119 -17.90 -7.59 -19.07
C ARG A 119 -17.81 -6.83 -17.73
N ALA A 120 -16.87 -7.18 -16.87
CA ALA A 120 -16.64 -6.47 -15.60
C ALA A 120 -16.29 -5.00 -15.83
N ARG A 121 -15.44 -4.71 -16.84
CA ARG A 121 -15.08 -3.35 -17.23
C ARG A 121 -16.30 -2.54 -17.66
N MET A 122 -17.16 -3.09 -18.52
CA MET A 122 -18.39 -2.42 -18.98
C MET A 122 -19.34 -2.13 -17.82
N VAL A 123 -19.55 -3.08 -16.91
CA VAL A 123 -20.41 -2.87 -15.73
C VAL A 123 -19.82 -1.82 -14.81
N SER A 124 -18.49 -1.81 -14.61
CA SER A 124 -17.80 -0.79 -13.80
C SER A 124 -17.95 0.61 -14.41
N GLN A 125 -17.83 0.75 -15.73
CA GLN A 125 -18.04 2.01 -16.44
C GLN A 125 -19.49 2.52 -16.29
N GLN A 126 -20.47 1.64 -16.38
CA GLN A 126 -21.87 2.01 -16.14
C GLN A 126 -22.10 2.52 -14.71
N LEU A 127 -21.50 1.86 -13.71
CA LEU A 127 -21.55 2.31 -12.31
C LEU A 127 -20.91 3.68 -12.11
N GLN A 128 -19.77 3.95 -12.76
CA GLN A 128 -19.08 5.25 -12.66
C GLN A 128 -19.90 6.41 -13.28
N GLN A 129 -20.78 6.12 -14.22
CA GLN A 129 -21.66 7.13 -14.83
C GLN A 129 -22.91 7.42 -14.00
N MET A 130 -23.19 6.63 -12.96
CA MET A 130 -24.33 6.84 -12.09
C MET A 130 -24.06 7.98 -11.09
N PRO A 131 -25.09 8.77 -10.73
CA PRO A 131 -24.94 9.85 -9.75
C PRO A 131 -24.53 9.30 -8.39
N ILE A 132 -23.53 9.94 -7.78
CA ILE A 132 -23.08 9.62 -6.42
C ILE A 132 -24.04 10.29 -5.43
N GLY A 133 -24.88 9.49 -4.77
CA GLY A 133 -25.74 9.96 -3.67
C GLY A 133 -26.88 10.87 -4.10
N GLY A 134 -28.04 10.33 -4.42
CA GLY A 134 -29.25 11.13 -4.67
C GLY A 134 -30.00 10.81 -5.95
N GLY A 135 -29.85 9.61 -6.48
CA GLY A 135 -30.71 9.13 -7.58
C GLY A 135 -32.15 8.84 -7.10
N ASP A 136 -33.10 8.77 -8.04
CA ASP A 136 -34.41 8.24 -7.78
C ASP A 136 -34.37 6.74 -7.41
N GLU A 137 -35.51 6.18 -6.98
CA GLU A 137 -35.57 4.77 -6.54
C GLU A 137 -35.13 3.80 -7.63
N GLU A 138 -35.42 4.12 -8.89
CA GLU A 138 -35.05 3.28 -10.04
C GLU A 138 -33.54 3.28 -10.27
N GLN A 139 -32.88 4.43 -10.16
CA GLN A 139 -31.40 4.54 -10.24
C GLN A 139 -30.72 3.79 -9.08
N VAL A 140 -31.26 3.88 -7.87
CA VAL A 140 -30.75 3.12 -6.72
C VAL A 140 -30.87 1.61 -6.95
N LYS A 141 -32.00 1.16 -7.48
CA LYS A 141 -32.24 -0.24 -7.82
C LYS A 141 -31.27 -0.72 -8.92
N GLN A 142 -31.17 0.05 -10.00
CA GLN A 142 -30.21 -0.24 -11.08
C GLN A 142 -28.76 -0.32 -10.58
N GLY A 143 -28.36 0.60 -9.71
CA GLY A 143 -27.03 0.57 -9.09
C GLY A 143 -26.78 -0.71 -8.29
N LYS A 144 -27.76 -1.15 -7.49
CA LYS A 144 -27.67 -2.42 -6.74
C LYS A 144 -27.55 -3.63 -7.68
N GLU A 145 -28.28 -3.65 -8.77
CA GLU A 145 -28.21 -4.73 -9.76
C GLU A 145 -26.84 -4.78 -10.44
N LEU A 146 -26.29 -3.62 -10.86
CA LEU A 146 -24.95 -3.53 -11.43
C LEU A 146 -23.86 -3.94 -10.41
N TYR A 147 -23.95 -3.53 -9.16
CA TYR A 147 -23.05 -4.01 -8.10
C TYR A 147 -23.13 -5.52 -7.91
N GLY A 148 -24.34 -6.09 -7.95
CA GLY A 148 -24.53 -7.55 -7.91
C GLY A 148 -23.81 -8.25 -9.07
N GLN A 149 -24.00 -7.75 -10.30
CA GLN A 149 -23.31 -8.28 -11.49
C GLN A 149 -21.78 -8.16 -11.36
N LEU A 150 -21.28 -7.00 -10.96
CA LEU A 150 -19.84 -6.79 -10.77
C LEU A 150 -19.24 -7.73 -9.73
N THR A 151 -19.97 -7.98 -8.65
CA THR A 151 -19.56 -8.93 -7.60
C THR A 151 -19.40 -10.35 -8.13
N VAL A 152 -20.37 -10.82 -8.95
CA VAL A 152 -20.31 -12.15 -9.57
C VAL A 152 -19.12 -12.24 -10.54
N LEU A 153 -18.94 -11.22 -11.37
CA LEU A 153 -17.83 -11.18 -12.34
C LEU A 153 -16.47 -11.12 -11.63
N ALA A 154 -16.32 -10.30 -10.59
CA ALA A 154 -15.11 -10.21 -9.80
C ALA A 154 -14.74 -11.55 -9.13
N ARG A 155 -15.75 -12.27 -8.62
CA ARG A 155 -15.56 -13.62 -8.06
C ARG A 155 -15.11 -14.62 -9.12
N ALA A 156 -15.70 -14.57 -10.32
CA ALA A 156 -15.28 -15.43 -11.42
C ALA A 156 -13.83 -15.14 -11.85
N GLN A 157 -13.44 -13.86 -11.95
CA GLN A 157 -12.06 -13.47 -12.22
C GLN A 157 -11.11 -13.98 -11.14
N GLU A 158 -11.48 -13.85 -9.86
CA GLU A 158 -10.66 -14.32 -8.75
C GLU A 158 -10.43 -15.83 -8.80
N ILE A 159 -11.46 -16.62 -9.07
CA ILE A 159 -11.34 -18.08 -9.20
C ILE A 159 -10.36 -18.42 -10.32
N MET A 160 -10.49 -17.82 -11.49
CA MET A 160 -9.56 -18.04 -12.62
C MET A 160 -8.14 -17.60 -12.29
N MET A 161 -7.96 -16.48 -11.62
CA MET A 161 -6.61 -16.03 -11.20
C MET A 161 -5.98 -16.95 -10.14
N ARG A 162 -6.76 -17.52 -9.24
CA ARG A 162 -6.29 -18.56 -8.29
C ARG A 162 -5.77 -19.77 -9.05
N GLU A 163 -6.53 -20.26 -10.03
CA GLU A 163 -6.13 -21.38 -10.88
C GLU A 163 -4.85 -21.04 -11.66
N MET A 164 -4.79 -19.88 -12.31
CA MET A 164 -3.58 -19.40 -12.99
C MET A 164 -2.37 -19.35 -12.06
N SER A 165 -2.53 -18.84 -10.83
CA SER A 165 -1.42 -18.65 -9.89
C SER A 165 -0.73 -19.94 -9.47
N LEU A 166 -1.43 -21.07 -9.56
CA LEU A 166 -0.87 -22.41 -9.28
C LEU A 166 -0.06 -22.97 -10.46
N GLN A 167 -0.16 -22.38 -11.63
CA GLN A 167 0.66 -22.77 -12.79
C GLN A 167 2.01 -22.03 -12.76
N GLY A 168 3.10 -22.74 -13.04
CA GLY A 168 4.46 -22.22 -12.90
C GLY A 168 4.71 -20.90 -13.63
N ASP A 169 4.11 -20.72 -14.81
CA ASP A 169 4.31 -19.52 -15.63
C ASP A 169 3.67 -18.27 -15.02
N ALA A 170 2.53 -18.42 -14.33
CA ALA A 170 1.84 -17.31 -13.67
C ALA A 170 2.36 -17.02 -12.25
N ALA A 171 2.99 -18.01 -11.60
CA ALA A 171 3.48 -17.85 -10.23
C ALA A 171 4.48 -16.68 -10.08
N GLN A 172 5.32 -16.43 -11.08
CA GLN A 172 6.26 -15.31 -11.07
C GLN A 172 5.58 -13.95 -10.95
N PHE A 173 4.34 -13.78 -11.43
CA PHE A 173 3.59 -12.53 -11.31
C PHE A 173 2.97 -12.37 -9.92
N CYS A 174 2.74 -13.47 -9.21
CA CYS A 174 2.27 -13.44 -7.83
C CYS A 174 3.39 -13.05 -6.85
N PHE A 175 4.65 -13.19 -7.27
CA PHE A 175 5.85 -12.89 -6.48
C PHE A 175 6.77 -11.93 -7.24
N PRO A 176 6.35 -10.68 -7.50
CA PRO A 176 7.18 -9.71 -8.21
C PRO A 176 8.47 -9.45 -7.42
N ARG A 177 9.56 -9.26 -8.18
CA ARG A 177 10.85 -8.88 -7.57
C ARG A 177 10.71 -7.54 -6.84
N ILE A 178 11.15 -7.53 -5.59
CA ILE A 178 11.23 -6.33 -4.77
C ILE A 178 12.59 -5.67 -5.06
N ARG A 179 12.56 -4.36 -5.28
CA ARG A 179 13.78 -3.56 -5.45
C ARG A 179 14.37 -3.25 -4.08
N ASP A 180 15.69 -3.28 -3.98
CA ASP A 180 16.39 -2.75 -2.82
C ASP A 180 16.39 -1.20 -2.83
N VAL A 181 16.79 -0.60 -1.70
CA VAL A 181 16.81 0.85 -1.55
C VAL A 181 17.72 1.53 -2.57
N LYS A 182 18.88 0.92 -2.89
CA LYS A 182 19.84 1.48 -3.87
C LYS A 182 19.29 1.43 -5.29
N GLU A 183 18.59 0.37 -5.65
CA GLU A 183 17.89 0.28 -6.94
C GLU A 183 16.77 1.34 -7.03
N LEU A 184 16.04 1.56 -5.93
CA LEU A 184 15.00 2.58 -5.87
C LEU A 184 15.61 3.99 -6.00
N GLN A 185 16.67 4.31 -5.27
CA GLN A 185 17.33 5.62 -5.32
C GLN A 185 17.81 5.99 -6.73
N ARG A 186 18.25 5.02 -7.53
CA ARG A 186 18.71 5.26 -8.93
C ARG A 186 17.59 5.70 -9.87
N VAL A 187 16.34 5.40 -9.53
CA VAL A 187 15.19 5.74 -10.38
C VAL A 187 14.37 6.92 -9.84
N ILE A 188 14.73 7.46 -8.67
CA ILE A 188 14.12 8.69 -8.15
C ILE A 188 14.69 9.88 -8.91
N PRO A 189 13.86 10.69 -9.59
CA PRO A 189 14.30 11.90 -10.28
C PRO A 189 14.91 12.95 -9.35
N ASP A 190 15.76 13.82 -9.88
CA ASP A 190 16.24 15.00 -9.15
C ASP A 190 15.04 15.87 -8.72
N GLY A 191 15.06 16.35 -7.49
CA GLY A 191 13.97 17.17 -6.91
C GLY A 191 12.76 16.35 -6.44
N GLU A 192 12.74 15.02 -6.57
CA GLU A 192 11.73 14.18 -5.97
C GLU A 192 12.21 13.54 -4.66
N MET A 193 11.29 13.38 -3.71
CA MET A 193 11.54 12.70 -2.44
C MET A 193 10.35 11.81 -2.07
N ILE A 194 10.66 10.61 -1.58
CA ILE A 194 9.67 9.68 -1.05
C ILE A 194 9.71 9.76 0.47
N LEU A 195 8.58 10.08 1.10
CA LEU A 195 8.39 10.02 2.54
C LEU A 195 7.61 8.75 2.89
N VAL A 196 8.27 7.84 3.59
CA VAL A 196 7.68 6.58 4.05
C VAL A 196 7.40 6.67 5.53
N PHE A 197 6.14 6.68 5.91
CA PHE A 197 5.72 6.60 7.31
C PHE A 197 5.64 5.12 7.72
N PHE A 198 6.13 4.82 8.91
CA PHE A 198 6.15 3.47 9.44
C PHE A 198 5.68 3.44 10.89
N ALA A 199 4.51 2.88 11.11
CA ALA A 199 3.92 2.70 12.44
C ALA A 199 4.47 1.42 13.10
N THR A 200 4.92 1.55 14.34
CA THR A 200 5.37 0.46 15.20
C THR A 200 4.57 0.47 16.51
N SER A 201 4.73 -0.54 17.34
CA SER A 201 4.15 -0.58 18.69
C SER A 201 4.69 0.55 19.61
N ARG A 202 5.83 1.17 19.27
CA ARG A 202 6.49 2.23 20.06
C ARG A 202 6.26 3.63 19.52
N GLY A 203 5.59 3.79 18.39
CA GLY A 203 5.35 5.07 17.74
C GLY A 203 5.51 5.00 16.23
N MET A 204 5.76 6.13 15.61
CA MET A 204 5.90 6.21 14.16
C MET A 204 7.25 6.80 13.77
N LEU A 205 7.90 6.16 12.81
CA LEU A 205 9.10 6.66 12.15
C LEU A 205 8.75 7.20 10.76
N VAL A 206 9.57 8.12 10.29
CA VAL A 206 9.53 8.63 8.93
C VAL A 206 10.89 8.36 8.29
N PHE A 207 10.87 7.80 7.10
CA PHE A 207 12.04 7.69 6.25
C PHE A 207 11.87 8.61 5.05
N ALA A 208 12.86 9.45 4.79
CA ALA A 208 12.92 10.32 3.64
C ALA A 208 13.97 9.80 2.66
N LEU A 209 13.54 9.44 1.46
CA LEU A 209 14.38 8.83 0.44
C LEU A 209 14.38 9.70 -0.83
N GLY A 210 15.51 10.30 -1.14
CA GLY A 210 15.79 10.95 -2.42
C GLY A 210 16.87 10.18 -3.19
N ASN A 211 17.19 10.62 -4.40
CA ASN A 211 18.19 9.97 -5.25
C ASN A 211 19.62 9.94 -4.65
N LYS A 212 19.96 10.92 -3.80
CA LYS A 212 21.28 11.04 -3.14
C LYS A 212 21.18 11.18 -1.64
N LYS A 213 19.98 11.49 -1.11
CA LYS A 213 19.74 11.76 0.31
C LYS A 213 18.90 10.67 0.89
N TYR A 214 19.14 10.41 2.18
CA TYR A 214 18.41 9.46 2.93
C TYR A 214 18.51 9.81 4.41
N GLU A 215 17.36 10.04 5.02
CA GLU A 215 17.24 10.49 6.40
C GLU A 215 16.10 9.76 7.10
N TYR A 216 16.09 9.75 8.41
CA TYR A 216 14.96 9.28 9.19
C TYR A 216 14.80 10.07 10.48
N TRP A 217 13.57 10.13 10.95
CA TRP A 217 13.25 10.69 12.27
C TRP A 217 12.05 9.99 12.89
N GLN A 218 11.88 10.17 14.20
CA GLN A 218 10.74 9.65 14.93
C GLN A 218 9.75 10.78 15.19
N LEU A 219 8.46 10.53 14.98
CA LEU A 219 7.42 11.48 15.33
C LEU A 219 7.23 11.53 16.84
N ALA A 220 7.18 12.75 17.37
CA ALA A 220 7.14 12.98 18.81
C ALA A 220 5.87 12.43 19.48
N SER A 221 4.72 12.49 18.82
CA SER A 221 3.45 12.01 19.38
C SER A 221 2.41 11.69 18.31
N LEU A 222 2.23 10.42 18.01
CA LEU A 222 1.18 9.95 17.10
C LEU A 222 -0.22 10.29 17.64
N GLY A 223 -0.42 10.25 18.95
CA GLY A 223 -1.72 10.58 19.56
C GLY A 223 -2.12 12.04 19.33
N LYS A 224 -1.18 12.99 19.43
CA LYS A 224 -1.44 14.41 19.12
C LYS A 224 -1.78 14.61 17.65
N ILE A 225 -1.00 14.00 16.76
CA ILE A 225 -1.25 14.04 15.30
C ILE A 225 -2.65 13.51 14.99
N THR A 226 -3.04 12.36 15.55
CA THR A 226 -4.37 11.79 15.36
C THR A 226 -5.48 12.69 15.90
N GLY A 227 -5.24 13.40 17.00
CA GLY A 227 -6.18 14.39 17.55
C GLY A 227 -6.39 15.57 16.59
N GLU A 228 -5.31 16.17 16.10
CA GLU A 228 -5.37 17.26 15.11
C GLU A 228 -5.98 16.81 13.78
N MET A 229 -5.68 15.60 13.32
CA MET A 229 -6.30 15.04 12.12
C MET A 229 -7.82 14.94 12.24
N LYS A 230 -8.34 14.50 13.39
CA LYS A 230 -9.79 14.48 13.64
C LYS A 230 -10.40 15.88 13.56
N THR A 231 -9.69 16.88 14.08
CA THR A 231 -10.10 18.29 14.00
C THR A 231 -10.10 18.76 12.54
N LEU A 232 -9.03 18.53 11.81
CA LEU A 232 -8.92 18.86 10.38
C LEU A 232 -10.05 18.23 9.57
N LEU A 233 -10.27 16.92 9.71
CA LEU A 233 -11.31 16.20 8.98
C LEU A 233 -12.71 16.76 9.25
N ARG A 234 -13.02 17.15 10.50
CA ARG A 234 -14.29 17.82 10.83
C ARG A 234 -14.41 19.19 10.17
N GLN A 235 -13.34 19.97 10.16
CA GLN A 235 -13.30 21.30 9.50
C GLN A 235 -13.46 21.18 7.98
N LEU A 236 -13.00 20.08 7.38
CA LEU A 236 -13.20 19.76 5.97
C LEU A 236 -14.57 19.10 5.65
N GLY A 237 -15.45 18.97 6.65
CA GLY A 237 -16.79 18.43 6.44
C GLY A 237 -16.92 16.91 6.56
N HIS A 238 -15.94 16.25 7.13
CA HIS A 238 -16.08 14.82 7.44
C HIS A 238 -17.06 14.64 8.61
N PHE A 239 -18.18 13.97 8.34
CA PHE A 239 -19.26 13.81 9.30
C PHE A 239 -18.96 12.72 10.32
N ASP A 240 -18.93 13.10 11.60
CA ASP A 240 -19.17 12.18 12.72
C ASP A 240 -20.68 12.11 12.95
N LYS A 241 -21.26 10.91 12.90
CA LYS A 241 -22.71 10.68 13.08
C LYS A 241 -23.31 11.29 14.37
N ASN A 242 -22.44 11.59 15.33
CA ASN A 242 -22.82 12.10 16.65
C ASN A 242 -22.59 13.61 16.81
N VAL A 243 -22.22 14.33 15.75
CA VAL A 243 -21.95 15.78 15.86
C VAL A 243 -22.65 16.52 14.73
N ASP A 244 -23.54 17.46 15.09
CA ASP A 244 -24.16 18.38 14.14
C ASP A 244 -23.09 19.30 13.53
N VAL A 245 -22.86 19.17 12.24
CA VAL A 245 -21.96 20.06 11.50
C VAL A 245 -22.74 21.30 11.08
N LYS A 246 -22.42 22.45 11.67
CA LYS A 246 -22.97 23.75 11.24
C LYS A 246 -22.30 24.14 9.92
N VAL A 247 -23.09 24.39 8.88
CA VAL A 247 -22.61 24.83 7.55
C VAL A 247 -21.67 26.05 7.66
N ALA A 248 -21.94 26.96 8.59
CA ALA A 248 -21.06 28.11 8.86
C ALA A 248 -19.62 27.74 9.22
N ASN A 249 -19.39 26.57 9.83
CA ASN A 249 -18.07 26.10 10.21
C ASN A 249 -17.27 25.58 9.01
N LEU A 250 -17.95 25.16 7.93
CA LEU A 250 -17.31 24.72 6.67
C LEU A 250 -16.84 25.88 5.81
N ALA A 251 -17.38 27.09 6.05
CA ALA A 251 -16.99 28.29 5.31
C ALA A 251 -15.74 28.99 5.92
N THR A 252 -15.22 28.50 7.05
CA THR A 252 -14.04 29.09 7.69
C THR A 252 -12.76 28.45 7.17
N GLU A 253 -11.67 29.23 7.14
CA GLU A 253 -10.33 28.72 6.76
C GLU A 253 -9.57 28.10 7.96
N SER A 254 -10.26 27.78 9.05
CA SER A 254 -9.64 27.23 10.26
C SER A 254 -8.93 25.87 10.03
N TRP A 255 -9.30 25.16 8.98
CA TRP A 255 -8.61 23.93 8.57
C TRP A 255 -7.14 24.17 8.20
N LYS A 256 -6.78 25.37 7.68
CA LYS A 256 -5.39 25.72 7.32
C LYS A 256 -4.47 25.71 8.56
N GLU A 257 -4.96 26.21 9.70
CA GLU A 257 -4.19 26.17 10.95
C GLU A 257 -3.97 24.73 11.44
N SER A 258 -5.00 23.87 11.34
CA SER A 258 -4.87 22.47 11.73
C SER A 258 -3.93 21.72 10.77
N ALA A 259 -3.99 21.98 9.48
CA ALA A 259 -3.06 21.43 8.49
C ALA A 259 -1.61 21.87 8.76
N SER A 260 -1.37 23.16 9.06
CA SER A 260 -0.06 23.69 9.42
C SER A 260 0.51 23.00 10.67
N ARG A 261 -0.29 22.89 11.75
CA ARG A 261 0.13 22.19 12.97
C ARG A 261 0.46 20.72 12.73
N ILE A 262 -0.32 20.04 11.89
CA ILE A 262 -0.02 18.64 11.51
C ILE A 262 1.31 18.59 10.77
N THR A 263 1.52 19.46 9.78
CA THR A 263 2.77 19.53 9.02
C THR A 263 3.98 19.78 9.93
N GLU A 264 3.89 20.74 10.85
CA GLU A 264 4.92 20.98 11.85
C GLU A 264 5.22 19.73 12.70
N MET A 265 4.19 19.02 13.14
CA MET A 265 4.37 17.78 13.90
C MET A 265 4.99 16.65 13.08
N LEU A 266 4.65 16.53 11.78
CA LEU A 266 5.21 15.51 10.90
C LEU A 266 6.70 15.73 10.62
N PHE A 267 7.16 16.99 10.64
CA PHE A 267 8.53 17.36 10.36
C PHE A 267 9.34 17.78 11.61
N SER A 268 8.76 17.72 12.82
CA SER A 268 9.40 18.20 14.05
C SER A 268 10.74 17.54 14.38
N GLY A 269 10.98 16.33 13.89
CA GLY A 269 12.25 15.60 14.07
C GLY A 269 13.12 15.57 12.82
N ALA A 270 12.68 16.20 11.73
CA ALA A 270 13.41 16.19 10.47
C ALA A 270 14.60 17.14 10.48
N PRO A 271 15.68 16.86 9.73
CA PRO A 271 16.70 17.85 9.46
C PRO A 271 16.10 19.12 8.82
N PRO A 272 16.51 20.33 9.21
CA PRO A 272 15.94 21.58 8.69
C PRO A 272 16.01 21.70 7.16
N THR A 273 17.01 21.08 6.55
CA THR A 273 17.26 21.13 5.09
C THR A 273 16.65 19.96 4.34
N ILE A 274 15.74 19.19 4.96
CA ILE A 274 15.22 17.95 4.35
C ILE A 274 14.44 18.23 3.05
N LEU A 275 13.72 19.34 3.00
CA LEU A 275 12.93 19.75 1.86
C LEU A 275 13.65 20.70 0.89
N ASP A 276 14.93 21.04 1.12
CA ASP A 276 15.68 21.91 0.23
C ASP A 276 15.80 21.29 -1.15
N ASN A 277 15.38 22.06 -2.18
CA ASN A 277 15.34 21.65 -3.59
C ASN A 277 14.39 20.48 -3.89
N VAL A 278 13.46 20.17 -3.00
CA VAL A 278 12.39 19.19 -3.25
C VAL A 278 11.22 19.91 -3.93
N THR A 279 10.87 19.47 -5.12
CA THR A 279 9.75 19.99 -5.91
C THR A 279 8.56 19.06 -5.94
N ARG A 280 8.78 17.77 -5.59
CA ARG A 280 7.74 16.76 -5.56
C ARG A 280 7.94 15.80 -4.39
N LEU A 281 6.87 15.59 -3.62
CA LEU A 281 6.81 14.59 -2.56
C LEU A 281 5.95 13.41 -2.99
N VAL A 282 6.47 12.21 -2.82
CA VAL A 282 5.70 10.96 -2.89
C VAL A 282 5.49 10.50 -1.45
N ILE A 283 4.26 10.52 -0.99
CA ILE A 283 3.92 10.18 0.40
C ILE A 283 3.40 8.76 0.46
N VAL A 284 4.00 7.96 1.33
CA VAL A 284 3.62 6.57 1.60
C VAL A 284 3.16 6.50 3.05
N PRO A 285 1.87 6.69 3.31
CA PRO A 285 1.32 6.74 4.67
C PRO A 285 1.29 5.36 5.33
N ASP A 286 1.19 5.33 6.67
CA ASP A 286 0.94 4.13 7.46
C ASP A 286 0.06 4.45 8.67
N GLY A 287 -0.64 3.46 9.21
CA GLY A 287 -1.52 3.60 10.36
C GLY A 287 -2.59 4.67 10.15
N PRO A 288 -2.81 5.59 11.12
CA PRO A 288 -3.86 6.61 11.00
C PRO A 288 -3.61 7.64 9.89
N LEU A 289 -2.37 7.79 9.39
CA LEU A 289 -2.05 8.76 8.34
C LEU A 289 -2.69 8.42 6.97
N TRP A 290 -3.24 7.22 6.79
CA TRP A 290 -4.07 6.89 5.63
C TRP A 290 -5.32 7.77 5.48
N TYR A 291 -5.76 8.40 6.57
CA TYR A 291 -6.94 9.29 6.57
C TYR A 291 -6.56 10.77 6.46
N LEU A 292 -5.26 11.10 6.41
CA LEU A 292 -4.81 12.48 6.27
C LEU A 292 -4.90 12.92 4.81
N PRO A 293 -5.66 13.97 4.48
CA PRO A 293 -5.65 14.56 3.15
C PRO A 293 -4.38 15.41 2.98
N PHE A 294 -3.31 14.81 2.47
CA PHE A 294 -2.01 15.47 2.30
C PHE A 294 -2.02 16.61 1.27
N GLU A 295 -3.09 16.73 0.51
CA GLU A 295 -3.33 17.79 -0.47
C GLU A 295 -3.97 19.05 0.13
N ALA A 296 -4.36 19.03 1.41
CA ALA A 296 -5.04 20.13 2.10
C ALA A 296 -4.10 21.29 2.47
#